data_88b400b1260756b3d72836b113a53094
#
_entry.id   88b400b1260756b3d72836b113a53094
#
_cell.length_a   1.000
_cell.length_b   1.000
_cell.length_c   1.000
_cell.angle_alpha   90.00
_cell.angle_beta   90.00
_cell.angle_gamma   90.00
#
_symmetry.space_group_name_H-M   'P 1'
#
loop_
_entity.id
_entity.type
_entity.pdbx_description
1 polymer ?
#
loop_
_entity_poly.entity_id
_entity_poly.type
_entity_poly.pdbx_seq_one_letter_code
_entity_poly.pdbx_strand_id
1 'polypeptide(L)'
;MRVLVVEDNALLRHHLKVQLQELGHQVDAAEDAKEADYYLGEHIPDVAIVDLGLPDEDGLSLIRRWRSHDVSVPVLVLTAREGWQDKVEVLSAGADDYVTKPFHIEEVAA
;
A
#
# COMPACT_ATOMS: atom_id res chain seq x y z
N MET A 1 -1.66 -12.32 -9.29
CA MET A 1 -1.02 -12.27 -7.97
C MET A 1 -2.01 -11.80 -6.92
N ARG A 2 -1.68 -11.95 -5.66
CA ARG A 2 -2.49 -11.44 -4.55
C ARG A 2 -1.95 -10.07 -4.12
N VAL A 3 -2.84 -9.08 -4.07
CA VAL A 3 -2.49 -7.69 -3.73
C VAL A 3 -3.27 -7.28 -2.48
N LEU A 4 -2.56 -6.70 -1.51
CA LEU A 4 -3.18 -6.03 -0.37
C LEU A 4 -3.20 -4.53 -0.64
N VAL A 5 -4.39 -3.92 -0.61
CA VAL A 5 -4.56 -2.47 -0.76
C VAL A 5 -4.92 -1.89 0.60
N VAL A 6 -4.15 -0.91 1.07
CA VAL A 6 -4.41 -0.22 2.34
C VAL A 6 -4.66 1.26 2.04
N GLU A 7 -5.93 1.65 2.05
CA GLU A 7 -6.38 2.99 1.66
C GLU A 7 -7.65 3.33 2.44
N ASP A 8 -7.65 4.45 3.15
CA ASP A 8 -8.80 4.90 3.95
C ASP A 8 -9.91 5.55 3.12
N ASN A 9 -9.59 6.15 1.99
CA ASN A 9 -10.60 6.72 1.10
C ASN A 9 -11.38 5.60 0.42
N ALA A 10 -12.68 5.49 0.75
CA ALA A 10 -13.51 4.38 0.29
C ALA A 10 -13.63 4.32 -1.23
N LEU A 11 -13.76 5.48 -1.88
CA LEU A 11 -13.91 5.53 -3.34
C LEU A 11 -12.63 5.09 -4.04
N LEU A 12 -11.48 5.61 -3.61
CA LEU A 12 -10.19 5.24 -4.18
C LEU A 12 -9.87 3.78 -3.91
N ARG A 13 -10.14 3.30 -2.70
CA ARG A 13 -9.95 1.89 -2.34
C ARG A 13 -10.75 0.97 -3.24
N HIS A 14 -12.02 1.28 -3.46
CA HIS A 14 -12.90 0.51 -4.34
C HIS A 14 -12.40 0.55 -5.78
N HIS A 15 -12.01 1.71 -6.26
CA HIS A 15 -11.49 1.90 -7.61
C HIS A 15 -10.23 1.04 -7.86
N LEU A 16 -9.28 1.08 -6.93
CA LEU A 16 -8.07 0.25 -7.01
C LEU A 16 -8.42 -1.24 -7.02
N LYS A 17 -9.31 -1.66 -6.14
CA LYS A 17 -9.73 -3.05 -6.05
C LYS A 17 -10.31 -3.55 -7.37
N VAL A 18 -11.27 -2.81 -7.93
CA VAL A 18 -11.95 -3.18 -9.17
C VAL A 18 -10.95 -3.24 -10.33
N GLN A 19 -10.12 -2.23 -10.48
CA GLN A 19 -9.17 -2.19 -11.60
C GLN A 19 -8.11 -3.29 -11.50
N LEU A 20 -7.60 -3.58 -10.32
CA LEU A 20 -6.66 -4.67 -10.14
C LEU A 20 -7.30 -6.04 -10.37
N GLN A 21 -8.55 -6.21 -9.96
CA GLN A 21 -9.29 -7.45 -10.23
C GLN A 21 -9.52 -7.63 -11.73
N GLU A 22 -9.80 -6.57 -12.46
CA GLU A 22 -9.95 -6.61 -13.92
C GLU A 22 -8.65 -7.04 -14.62
N LEU A 23 -7.50 -6.76 -14.02
CA LEU A 23 -6.20 -7.20 -14.51
C LEU A 23 -5.85 -8.64 -14.10
N GLY A 24 -6.77 -9.33 -13.42
CA GLY A 24 -6.59 -10.73 -13.04
C GLY A 24 -5.99 -10.97 -11.66
N HIS A 25 -5.85 -9.93 -10.83
CA HIS A 25 -5.31 -10.08 -9.49
C HIS A 25 -6.39 -10.38 -8.46
N GLN A 26 -6.01 -11.08 -7.38
CA GLN A 26 -6.84 -11.23 -6.19
C GLN A 26 -6.51 -10.07 -5.25
N VAL A 27 -7.53 -9.39 -4.73
CA VAL A 27 -7.33 -8.16 -3.94
C VAL A 27 -8.02 -8.26 -2.58
N ASP A 28 -7.24 -8.04 -1.52
CA ASP A 28 -7.77 -7.75 -0.20
C ASP A 28 -7.65 -6.24 0.01
N ALA A 29 -8.72 -5.59 0.44
CA ALA A 29 -8.75 -4.14 0.59
C ALA A 29 -9.01 -3.77 2.05
N ALA A 30 -8.06 -3.05 2.65
CA ALA A 30 -8.10 -2.60 4.04
C ALA A 30 -8.29 -1.10 4.11
N GLU A 31 -9.08 -0.64 5.07
CA GLU A 31 -9.33 0.79 5.26
C GLU A 31 -8.38 1.46 6.27
N ASP A 32 -7.65 0.65 7.04
CA ASP A 32 -6.72 1.14 8.04
C ASP A 32 -5.60 0.11 8.29
N ALA A 33 -4.65 0.46 9.15
CA ALA A 33 -3.52 -0.40 9.48
C ALA A 33 -3.94 -1.67 10.20
N LYS A 34 -4.93 -1.58 11.09
CA LYS A 34 -5.44 -2.72 11.85
C LYS A 34 -6.02 -3.79 10.91
N GLU A 35 -6.83 -3.37 9.96
CA GLU A 35 -7.42 -4.27 8.96
C GLU A 35 -6.34 -4.84 8.03
N ALA A 36 -5.32 -4.03 7.69
CA ALA A 36 -4.18 -4.49 6.91
C ALA A 36 -3.44 -5.63 7.63
N ASP A 37 -3.19 -5.48 8.93
CA ASP A 37 -2.55 -6.53 9.73
C ASP A 37 -3.39 -7.80 9.77
N TYR A 38 -4.70 -7.66 9.85
CA TYR A 38 -5.62 -8.80 9.80
C TYR A 38 -5.47 -9.59 8.49
N TYR A 39 -5.51 -8.91 7.35
CA TYR A 39 -5.37 -9.56 6.06
C TYR A 39 -3.98 -10.17 5.88
N LEU A 40 -2.95 -9.49 6.36
CA LEU A 40 -1.58 -9.99 6.29
C LEU A 40 -1.43 -11.32 7.06
N GLY A 41 -2.14 -11.44 8.18
CA GLY A 41 -2.18 -12.67 8.97
C GLY A 41 -2.95 -13.82 8.31
N GLU A 42 -3.91 -13.51 7.45
CA GLU A 42 -4.72 -14.51 6.75
C GLU A 42 -4.01 -15.06 5.52
N HIS A 43 -3.47 -14.17 4.69
CA HIS A 43 -2.79 -14.52 3.45
C HIS A 43 -1.64 -13.55 3.19
N ILE A 44 -0.43 -14.06 2.99
CA ILE A 44 0.72 -13.22 2.63
C ILE A 44 0.54 -12.76 1.19
N PRO A 45 0.41 -11.45 0.93
CA PRO A 45 0.27 -10.95 -0.43
C PRO A 45 1.60 -10.96 -1.19
N ASP A 46 1.52 -10.89 -2.51
CA ASP A 46 2.68 -10.74 -3.36
C ASP A 46 3.20 -9.30 -3.36
N VAL A 47 2.30 -8.35 -3.14
CA VAL A 47 2.62 -6.93 -3.03
C VAL A 47 1.56 -6.23 -2.17
N ALA A 48 1.98 -5.21 -1.43
CA ALA A 48 1.07 -4.33 -0.69
C ALA A 48 1.15 -2.91 -1.26
N ILE A 49 -0.01 -2.29 -1.46
CA ILE A 49 -0.14 -0.89 -1.88
C ILE A 49 -0.65 -0.14 -0.67
N VAL A 50 0.15 0.79 -0.14
CA VAL A 50 -0.13 1.46 1.13
C VAL A 50 -0.20 2.97 0.94
N ASP A 51 -1.32 3.58 1.37
CA ASP A 51 -1.45 5.02 1.49
C ASP A 51 -0.78 5.48 2.80
N LEU A 52 -0.07 6.60 2.76
CA LEU A 52 0.60 7.14 3.94
C LEU A 52 -0.38 7.78 4.93
N GLY A 53 -1.50 8.31 4.47
CA GLY A 53 -2.46 9.03 5.30
C GLY A 53 -3.52 8.17 5.96
N LEU A 54 -3.15 7.09 6.63
CA LEU A 54 -4.10 6.20 7.30
C LEU A 54 -4.60 6.82 8.61
N PRO A 55 -5.84 6.48 9.05
CA PRO A 55 -6.44 7.13 10.22
C PRO A 55 -5.89 6.65 11.56
N ASP A 56 -5.44 5.41 11.67
CA ASP A 56 -5.02 4.80 12.93
C ASP A 56 -3.50 4.76 13.12
N GLU A 57 -2.76 4.70 12.02
CA GLU A 57 -1.30 4.65 12.06
C GLU A 57 -0.75 5.26 10.76
N ASP A 58 0.29 6.09 10.85
CA ASP A 58 0.96 6.61 9.65
C ASP A 58 1.47 5.44 8.80
N GLY A 59 1.28 5.51 7.48
CA GLY A 59 1.71 4.45 6.58
C GLY A 59 3.21 4.16 6.65
N LEU A 60 4.05 5.17 6.88
CA LEU A 60 5.49 4.97 7.09
C LEU A 60 5.75 4.15 8.35
N SER A 61 5.04 4.48 9.43
CA SER A 61 5.14 3.75 10.69
C SER A 61 4.72 2.28 10.51
N LEU A 62 3.67 2.04 9.76
CA LEU A 62 3.20 0.69 9.44
C LEU A 62 4.27 -0.10 8.68
N ILE A 63 4.88 0.50 7.66
CA ILE A 63 5.93 -0.15 6.87
C ILE A 63 7.15 -0.47 7.74
N ARG A 64 7.59 0.48 8.57
CA ARG A 64 8.71 0.26 9.49
C ARG A 64 8.41 -0.88 10.46
N ARG A 65 7.19 -0.93 10.98
CA ARG A 65 6.75 -1.99 11.89
C ARG A 65 6.75 -3.36 11.20
N TRP A 66 6.26 -3.44 9.98
CA TRP A 66 6.31 -4.66 9.20
C TRP A 66 7.74 -5.15 9.01
N ARG A 67 8.64 -4.24 8.61
CA ARG A 67 10.04 -4.60 8.39
C ARG A 67 10.74 -5.05 9.68
N SER A 68 10.39 -4.44 10.81
CA SER A 68 10.95 -4.83 12.11
C SER A 68 10.47 -6.21 12.59
N HIS A 69 9.35 -6.71 12.05
CA HIS A 69 8.80 -8.03 12.34
C HIS A 69 9.06 -9.03 11.19
N ASP A 70 10.07 -8.77 10.39
CA ASP A 70 10.50 -9.65 9.28
C ASP A 70 9.44 -9.86 8.19
N VAL A 71 8.50 -8.95 8.06
CA VAL A 71 7.56 -8.95 6.95
C VAL A 71 8.26 -8.35 5.73
N SER A 72 8.54 -9.16 4.73
CA SER A 72 9.34 -8.77 3.56
C SER A 72 8.51 -8.53 2.30
N VAL A 73 7.18 -8.44 2.43
CA VAL A 73 6.27 -8.17 1.30
C VAL A 73 6.70 -6.89 0.59
N PRO A 74 6.84 -6.90 -0.75
CA PRO A 74 7.11 -5.67 -1.50
C PRO A 74 6.00 -4.65 -1.26
N VAL A 75 6.38 -3.40 -1.02
CA VAL A 75 5.44 -2.32 -0.70
C VAL A 75 5.58 -1.19 -1.71
N LEU A 76 4.45 -0.86 -2.35
CA LEU A 76 4.31 0.32 -3.19
C LEU A 76 3.52 1.36 -2.38
N VAL A 77 4.08 2.54 -2.21
CA VAL A 77 3.42 3.63 -1.47
C VAL A 77 2.68 4.54 -2.44
N LEU A 78 1.42 4.83 -2.12
CA LEU A 78 0.64 5.89 -2.78
C LEU A 78 0.55 7.07 -1.84
N THR A 79 0.83 8.28 -2.33
CA THR A 79 0.81 9.46 -1.49
C THR A 79 0.55 10.72 -2.29
N ALA A 80 -0.07 11.73 -1.65
CA ALA A 80 -0.19 13.08 -2.20
C ALA A 80 1.08 13.91 -1.95
N ARG A 81 2.02 13.41 -1.13
CA ARG A 81 3.27 14.11 -0.83
C ARG A 81 4.19 14.10 -2.04
N GLU A 82 4.79 15.24 -2.34
CA GLU A 82 5.73 15.40 -3.44
C GLU A 82 7.09 15.87 -2.90
N GLY A 83 8.16 15.57 -3.64
CA GLY A 83 9.49 16.00 -3.31
C GLY A 83 10.41 14.84 -2.97
N TRP A 84 11.71 15.04 -3.27
CA TRP A 84 12.70 13.99 -3.12
C TRP A 84 12.95 13.61 -1.65
N GLN A 85 12.75 14.55 -0.72
CA GLN A 85 12.93 14.29 0.71
C GLN A 85 11.89 13.29 1.21
N ASP A 86 10.62 13.48 0.82
CA ASP A 86 9.56 12.53 1.16
C ASP A 86 9.82 11.18 0.51
N LYS A 87 10.29 11.16 -0.72
CA LYS A 87 10.63 9.91 -1.41
C LYS A 87 11.76 9.17 -0.70
N VAL A 88 12.79 9.88 -0.28
CA VAL A 88 13.91 9.29 0.47
C VAL A 88 13.42 8.70 1.79
N GLU A 89 12.56 9.43 2.51
CA GLU A 89 11.99 8.95 3.77
C GLU A 89 11.15 7.68 3.57
N VAL A 90 10.31 7.65 2.54
CA VAL A 90 9.47 6.50 2.20
C VAL A 90 10.33 5.27 1.89
N LEU A 91 11.33 5.41 1.05
CA LEU A 91 12.20 4.30 0.68
C LEU A 91 13.07 3.85 1.85
N SER A 92 13.53 4.79 2.69
CA SER A 92 14.30 4.48 3.89
C SER A 92 13.49 3.74 4.94
N ALA A 93 12.16 3.93 4.96
CA ALA A 93 11.27 3.18 5.85
C ALA A 93 11.10 1.72 5.44
N GLY A 94 11.50 1.36 4.22
CA GLY A 94 11.43 0.00 3.71
C GLY A 94 10.47 -0.22 2.56
N ALA A 95 9.90 0.85 1.99
CA ALA A 95 9.08 0.74 0.79
C ALA A 95 9.97 0.45 -0.44
N ASP A 96 9.43 -0.28 -1.39
CA ASP A 96 10.15 -0.66 -2.61
C ASP A 96 9.98 0.35 -3.72
N ASP A 97 8.86 1.07 -3.73
CA ASP A 97 8.58 2.10 -4.72
C ASP A 97 7.54 3.09 -4.19
N TYR A 98 7.27 4.11 -4.98
CA TYR A 98 6.53 5.28 -4.57
C TYR A 98 5.83 5.90 -5.79
N VAL A 99 4.53 6.15 -5.68
CA VAL A 99 3.73 6.81 -6.72
C VAL A 99 2.94 7.95 -6.11
N THR A 100 3.02 9.14 -6.70
CA THR A 100 2.26 10.30 -6.25
C THR A 100 0.83 10.30 -6.81
N LYS A 101 -0.11 10.74 -6.00
CA LYS A 101 -1.50 10.97 -6.43
C LYS A 101 -1.60 12.32 -7.14
N PRO A 102 -2.43 12.46 -8.19
CA PRO A 102 -3.18 11.41 -8.87
C PRO A 102 -2.27 10.50 -9.70
N PHE A 103 -2.68 9.26 -9.91
CA PHE A 103 -1.88 8.28 -10.63
C PHE A 103 -2.72 7.57 -11.70
N HIS A 104 -2.03 6.93 -12.65
CA HIS A 104 -2.65 6.02 -13.60
C HIS A 104 -2.45 4.59 -13.12
N ILE A 105 -3.46 3.74 -13.33
CA ILE A 105 -3.39 2.34 -12.89
C ILE A 105 -2.21 1.60 -13.51
N GLU A 106 -1.78 1.98 -14.68
CA GLU A 106 -0.63 1.40 -15.37
C GLU A 106 0.66 1.61 -14.57
N GLU A 107 0.80 2.75 -13.87
CA GLU A 107 1.94 3.00 -12.99
C GLU A 107 1.92 2.06 -11.79
N VAL A 108 0.75 1.82 -11.23
CA VAL A 108 0.58 0.94 -10.05
C VAL A 108 0.82 -0.51 -10.44
N ALA A 109 0.30 -0.92 -11.61
CA ALA A 109 0.40 -2.30 -12.08
C ALA A 109 1.79 -2.69 -12.59
N ALA A 110 2.60 -1.68 -12.89
CA ALA A 110 3.96 -1.93 -13.32
C ALA A 110 4.86 -2.25 -12.13
#